data_5fa3b3dabba979a4fbdc9efba5b30ceb
#
_entry.id   5fa3b3dabba979a4fbdc9efba5b30ceb
#
_cell.length_a   1.000
_cell.length_b   1.000
_cell.length_c   1.000
_cell.angle_alpha   90.00
_cell.angle_beta   90.00
_cell.angle_gamma   90.00
#
_symmetry.space_group_name_H-M   'P 1'
#
loop_
_entity.id
_entity.type
_entity.pdbx_description
1 polymer ?
#
loop_
_entity_poly.entity_id
_entity_poly.type
_entity_poly.pdbx_seq_one_letter_code
_entity_poly.pdbx_strand_id
1 'polypeptide(L)'
;ESGNLQRYLASSALQDTLPKEIREYYNNNILIINTGLYSVNGVRASTVVDICNAYLRARQLGLLKPNQIKLAEQSEIFISALAKTGIDAVIDEATGYQYFRKANDLQAKLDAYIVEGYREWTRTFPREFFMHLYRLEGKTPPQIDQPYPKRFGKYVMQFVYDTLDPEIADYLRENNPSPGGKKHHHQKFNDFGYKALTDHLFSVLGIAKASINMDKFKENLLFAFPNAKVRKMARLAIN
;
A
#
# COMPACT_ATOMS: atom_id res chain seq x y z
N GLU A 1 -15.63 -22.06 -2.44
CA GLU A 1 -16.21 -20.70 -2.29
C GLU A 1 -16.26 -19.89 -3.61
N SER A 2 -15.82 -20.45 -4.73
CA SER A 2 -15.91 -19.82 -6.06
C SER A 2 -17.34 -19.68 -6.61
N GLY A 3 -18.33 -20.24 -5.94
CA GLY A 3 -19.71 -20.33 -6.41
C GLY A 3 -20.57 -19.06 -6.26
N ASN A 4 -20.11 -18.02 -5.54
CA ASN A 4 -20.98 -16.89 -5.23
C ASN A 4 -21.25 -16.00 -6.44
N LEU A 5 -20.24 -15.63 -7.22
CA LEU A 5 -20.43 -14.77 -8.38
C LEU A 5 -21.30 -15.45 -9.46
N GLN A 6 -21.00 -16.73 -9.78
CA GLN A 6 -21.77 -17.51 -10.72
C GLN A 6 -23.23 -17.66 -10.28
N ARG A 7 -23.50 -17.79 -8.98
CA ARG A 7 -24.84 -17.85 -8.42
C ARG A 7 -25.58 -16.51 -8.62
N TYR A 8 -24.92 -15.36 -8.47
CA TYR A 8 -25.51 -14.06 -8.75
C TYR A 8 -25.84 -13.92 -10.23
N LEU A 9 -24.90 -14.28 -11.12
CA LEU A 9 -25.08 -14.21 -12.58
C LEU A 9 -26.16 -15.19 -13.10
N ALA A 10 -26.34 -16.33 -12.45
CA ALA A 10 -27.37 -17.32 -12.78
C ALA A 10 -28.76 -16.95 -12.26
N SER A 11 -28.91 -15.84 -11.55
CA SER A 11 -30.22 -15.35 -11.08
C SER A 11 -31.14 -15.03 -12.26
N SER A 12 -32.40 -15.51 -12.22
CA SER A 12 -33.40 -15.26 -13.27
C SER A 12 -33.57 -13.77 -13.55
N ALA A 13 -33.55 -12.93 -12.54
CA ALA A 13 -33.62 -11.48 -12.68
C ALA A 13 -32.50 -10.88 -13.51
N LEU A 14 -31.28 -11.42 -13.40
CA LEU A 14 -30.13 -10.98 -14.18
C LEU A 14 -30.09 -11.59 -15.59
N GLN A 15 -30.63 -12.79 -15.75
CA GLN A 15 -30.73 -13.45 -17.06
C GLN A 15 -31.53 -12.59 -18.07
N ASP A 16 -32.55 -11.89 -17.60
CA ASP A 16 -33.42 -11.06 -18.45
C ASP A 16 -32.91 -9.61 -18.62
N THR A 17 -32.02 -9.15 -17.75
CA THR A 17 -31.59 -7.75 -17.71
C THR A 17 -30.14 -7.50 -18.08
N LEU A 18 -29.26 -8.52 -18.01
CA LEU A 18 -27.90 -8.45 -18.52
C LEU A 18 -27.88 -8.69 -20.05
N PRO A 19 -27.15 -7.86 -20.82
CA PRO A 19 -26.88 -8.13 -22.22
C PRO A 19 -26.26 -9.53 -22.43
N LYS A 20 -26.64 -10.20 -23.52
CA LYS A 20 -26.20 -11.57 -23.80
C LYS A 20 -24.67 -11.68 -23.90
N GLU A 21 -24.03 -10.69 -24.53
CA GLU A 21 -22.58 -10.60 -24.70
C GLU A 21 -21.87 -10.54 -23.36
N ILE A 22 -22.43 -9.81 -22.38
CA ILE A 22 -21.89 -9.68 -21.03
C ILE A 22 -22.01 -11.02 -20.28
N ARG A 23 -23.14 -11.71 -20.41
CA ARG A 23 -23.35 -13.03 -19.78
C ARG A 23 -22.36 -14.07 -20.28
N GLU A 24 -22.15 -14.13 -21.61
CA GLU A 24 -21.21 -15.06 -22.23
C GLU A 24 -19.75 -14.73 -21.85
N TYR A 25 -19.40 -13.45 -21.81
CA TYR A 25 -18.08 -13.00 -21.38
C TYR A 25 -17.75 -13.43 -19.93
N TYR A 26 -18.69 -13.29 -19.00
CA TYR A 26 -18.44 -13.60 -17.58
C TYR A 26 -18.48 -15.10 -17.27
N ASN A 27 -19.18 -15.90 -18.08
CA ASN A 27 -19.13 -17.35 -17.94
C ASN A 27 -17.76 -17.94 -18.35
N ASN A 28 -17.04 -17.26 -19.23
CA ASN A 28 -15.80 -17.76 -19.83
C ASN A 28 -14.51 -17.06 -19.36
N ASN A 29 -14.59 -15.92 -18.66
CA ASN A 29 -13.45 -15.07 -18.32
C ASN A 29 -13.38 -14.70 -16.84
N ILE A 30 -13.34 -15.69 -15.96
CA ILE A 30 -13.04 -15.47 -14.54
C ILE A 30 -11.55 -15.17 -14.42
N LEU A 31 -11.20 -14.01 -13.88
CA LEU A 31 -9.81 -13.67 -13.56
C LEU A 31 -9.36 -14.48 -12.35
N ILE A 32 -8.31 -15.26 -12.51
CA ILE A 32 -7.68 -15.95 -11.39
C ILE A 32 -6.56 -15.03 -10.87
N ILE A 33 -6.74 -14.54 -9.65
CA ILE A 33 -5.76 -13.69 -8.97
C ILE A 33 -4.98 -14.56 -7.99
N ASN A 34 -3.68 -14.70 -8.24
CA ASN A 34 -2.78 -15.45 -7.37
C ASN A 34 -2.16 -14.52 -6.33
N THR A 35 -2.50 -14.71 -5.05
CA THR A 35 -2.01 -13.86 -3.95
C THR A 35 -0.71 -14.39 -3.33
N GLY A 36 -0.16 -15.50 -3.86
CA GLY A 36 1.00 -16.19 -3.29
C GLY A 36 0.66 -17.17 -2.17
N LEU A 37 -0.46 -16.95 -1.46
CA LEU A 37 -0.96 -17.85 -0.39
C LEU A 37 -2.13 -18.70 -0.88
N TYR A 38 -2.98 -18.12 -1.72
CA TYR A 38 -4.17 -18.76 -2.30
C TYR A 38 -4.55 -18.07 -3.60
N SER A 39 -5.32 -18.79 -4.44
CA SER A 39 -5.90 -18.23 -5.66
C SER A 39 -7.35 -17.83 -5.40
N VAL A 40 -7.73 -16.63 -5.83
CA VAL A 40 -9.09 -16.12 -5.75
C VAL A 40 -9.64 -15.81 -7.14
N ASN A 41 -10.94 -16.04 -7.33
CA ASN A 41 -11.62 -15.61 -8.53
C ASN A 41 -11.93 -14.11 -8.44
N GLY A 42 -11.52 -13.39 -9.46
CA GLY A 42 -11.76 -11.95 -9.58
C GLY A 42 -12.58 -11.62 -10.83
N VAL A 43 -13.10 -10.41 -10.86
CA VAL A 43 -13.77 -9.84 -12.04
C VAL A 43 -13.25 -8.42 -12.28
N ARG A 44 -13.42 -7.93 -13.51
CA ARG A 44 -13.13 -6.52 -13.80
C ARG A 44 -14.08 -5.61 -13.03
N ALA A 45 -13.60 -4.44 -12.62
CA ALA A 45 -14.43 -3.46 -11.91
C ALA A 45 -15.68 -3.06 -12.72
N SER A 46 -15.58 -2.94 -14.04
CA SER A 46 -16.73 -2.71 -14.94
C SER A 46 -17.82 -3.76 -14.81
N THR A 47 -17.45 -5.04 -14.57
CA THR A 47 -18.42 -6.14 -14.36
C THR A 47 -19.33 -5.87 -13.16
N VAL A 48 -18.79 -5.31 -12.09
CA VAL A 48 -19.57 -4.97 -10.90
C VAL A 48 -20.60 -3.89 -11.22
N VAL A 49 -20.21 -2.90 -12.04
CA VAL A 49 -21.11 -1.84 -12.53
C VAL A 49 -22.25 -2.44 -13.38
N ASP A 50 -21.91 -3.37 -14.29
CA ASP A 50 -22.91 -4.03 -15.15
C ASP A 50 -23.91 -4.84 -14.32
N ILE A 51 -23.44 -5.58 -13.31
CA ILE A 51 -24.30 -6.34 -12.40
C ILE A 51 -25.22 -5.41 -11.60
N CYS A 52 -24.69 -4.30 -11.07
CA CYS A 52 -25.50 -3.32 -10.35
C CYS A 52 -26.59 -2.72 -11.24
N ASN A 53 -26.25 -2.31 -12.47
CA ASN A 53 -27.19 -1.78 -13.44
C ASN A 53 -28.28 -2.81 -13.81
N ALA A 54 -27.92 -4.10 -13.92
CA ALA A 54 -28.87 -5.17 -14.17
C ALA A 54 -29.87 -5.34 -13.00
N TYR A 55 -29.42 -5.24 -11.73
CA TYR A 55 -30.31 -5.25 -10.57
C TYR A 55 -31.24 -4.03 -10.54
N LEU A 56 -30.74 -2.84 -10.89
CA LEU A 56 -31.57 -1.63 -10.97
C LEU A 56 -32.65 -1.77 -12.05
N ARG A 57 -32.28 -2.29 -13.23
CA ARG A 57 -33.23 -2.54 -14.31
C ARG A 57 -34.24 -3.62 -13.94
N ALA A 58 -33.80 -4.72 -13.30
CA ALA A 58 -34.72 -5.76 -12.82
C ALA A 58 -35.71 -5.24 -11.78
N ARG A 59 -35.32 -4.31 -10.91
CA ARG A 59 -36.18 -3.61 -9.97
C ARG A 59 -37.26 -2.80 -10.69
N GLN A 60 -36.87 -2.02 -11.71
CA GLN A 60 -37.79 -1.21 -12.52
C GLN A 60 -38.83 -2.07 -13.26
N LEU A 61 -38.45 -3.27 -13.69
CA LEU A 61 -39.30 -4.22 -14.38
C LEU A 61 -40.14 -5.12 -13.44
N GLY A 62 -39.94 -5.00 -12.13
CA GLY A 62 -40.67 -5.83 -11.14
C GLY A 62 -40.23 -7.30 -11.12
N LEU A 63 -39.03 -7.63 -11.63
CA LEU A 63 -38.52 -9.00 -11.75
C LEU A 63 -37.77 -9.51 -10.51
N LEU A 64 -37.58 -8.65 -9.50
CA LEU A 64 -36.83 -8.99 -8.30
C LEU A 64 -37.62 -9.84 -7.34
N LYS A 65 -36.96 -10.88 -6.79
CA LYS A 65 -37.51 -11.60 -5.63
C LYS A 65 -37.30 -10.76 -4.35
N PRO A 66 -38.08 -10.98 -3.27
CA PRO A 66 -37.97 -10.21 -2.03
C PRO A 66 -36.58 -10.15 -1.44
N ASN A 67 -35.81 -11.24 -1.51
CA ASN A 67 -34.42 -11.31 -1.04
C ASN A 67 -33.41 -10.56 -1.94
N GLN A 68 -33.81 -10.12 -3.12
CA GLN A 68 -32.95 -9.38 -4.07
C GLN A 68 -33.20 -7.85 -4.02
N ILE A 69 -34.27 -7.40 -3.37
CA ILE A 69 -34.59 -5.95 -3.25
C ILE A 69 -33.39 -5.21 -2.58
N LYS A 70 -32.90 -5.77 -1.49
CA LYS A 70 -31.73 -5.20 -0.79
C LYS A 70 -30.47 -5.09 -1.66
N LEU A 71 -30.27 -6.02 -2.59
CA LEU A 71 -29.15 -5.94 -3.55
C LEU A 71 -29.31 -4.79 -4.54
N ALA A 72 -30.53 -4.53 -5.00
CA ALA A 72 -30.82 -3.37 -5.85
C ALA A 72 -30.63 -2.04 -5.12
N GLU A 73 -31.03 -1.94 -3.84
CA GLU A 73 -30.78 -0.76 -3.00
C GLU A 73 -29.27 -0.50 -2.82
N GLN A 74 -28.49 -1.53 -2.52
CA GLN A 74 -27.04 -1.42 -2.41
C GLN A 74 -26.38 -1.07 -3.76
N SER A 75 -26.92 -1.60 -4.87
CA SER A 75 -26.46 -1.27 -6.22
C SER A 75 -26.68 0.21 -6.54
N GLU A 76 -27.80 0.79 -6.14
CA GLU A 76 -28.09 2.21 -6.35
C GLU A 76 -27.11 3.11 -5.58
N ILE A 77 -26.86 2.79 -4.30
CA ILE A 77 -25.89 3.51 -3.48
C ILE A 77 -24.48 3.43 -4.12
N PHE A 78 -24.09 2.24 -4.55
CA PHE A 78 -22.78 2.02 -5.16
C PHE A 78 -22.59 2.78 -6.47
N ILE A 79 -23.58 2.71 -7.39
CA ILE A 79 -23.55 3.44 -8.67
C ILE A 79 -23.53 4.95 -8.44
N SER A 80 -24.32 5.47 -7.48
CA SER A 80 -24.34 6.89 -7.14
C SER A 80 -23.01 7.37 -6.59
N ALA A 81 -22.34 6.56 -5.76
CA ALA A 81 -21.00 6.87 -5.23
C ALA A 81 -19.95 6.87 -6.35
N LEU A 82 -19.97 5.87 -7.24
CA LEU A 82 -19.07 5.80 -8.39
C LEU A 82 -19.27 6.98 -9.34
N ALA A 83 -20.51 7.41 -9.60
CA ALA A 83 -20.79 8.55 -10.47
C ALA A 83 -20.17 9.84 -9.90
N LYS A 84 -20.32 10.10 -8.60
CA LYS A 84 -19.70 11.26 -7.94
C LYS A 84 -18.17 11.21 -8.04
N THR A 85 -17.57 10.09 -7.67
CA THR A 85 -16.10 9.90 -7.74
C THR A 85 -15.58 10.04 -9.17
N GLY A 86 -16.33 9.50 -10.15
CA GLY A 86 -15.97 9.58 -11.56
C GLY A 86 -15.98 11.01 -12.09
N ILE A 87 -17.00 11.80 -11.72
CA ILE A 87 -17.08 13.21 -12.10
C ILE A 87 -15.91 13.99 -11.52
N ASP A 88 -15.61 13.83 -10.24
CA ASP A 88 -14.48 14.49 -9.59
C ASP A 88 -13.14 14.12 -10.27
N ALA A 89 -12.95 12.84 -10.57
CA ALA A 89 -11.74 12.38 -11.25
C ALA A 89 -11.58 12.97 -12.65
N VAL A 90 -12.66 13.06 -13.43
CA VAL A 90 -12.65 13.66 -14.78
C VAL A 90 -12.36 15.17 -14.71
N ILE A 91 -12.94 15.88 -13.74
CA ILE A 91 -12.67 17.30 -13.52
C ILE A 91 -11.21 17.51 -13.12
N ASP A 92 -10.69 16.73 -12.17
CA ASP A 92 -9.32 16.79 -11.72
C ASP A 92 -8.33 16.56 -12.87
N GLU A 93 -8.62 15.57 -13.74
CA GLU A 93 -7.80 15.29 -14.92
C GLU A 93 -7.86 16.43 -15.95
N ALA A 94 -9.08 16.90 -16.29
CA ALA A 94 -9.28 17.96 -17.29
C ALA A 94 -8.69 19.30 -16.86
N THR A 95 -8.70 19.62 -15.57
CA THR A 95 -8.17 20.87 -15.00
C THR A 95 -6.70 20.79 -14.58
N GLY A 96 -6.12 19.57 -14.51
CA GLY A 96 -4.81 19.34 -13.92
C GLY A 96 -4.78 19.46 -12.40
N TYR A 97 -5.94 19.62 -11.75
CA TYR A 97 -6.04 19.81 -10.29
C TYR A 97 -5.47 18.64 -9.49
N GLN A 98 -5.45 17.44 -10.06
CA GLN A 98 -4.80 16.27 -9.47
C GLN A 98 -3.32 16.50 -9.10
N TYR A 99 -2.59 17.32 -9.87
CA TYR A 99 -1.19 17.65 -9.58
C TYR A 99 -1.08 18.61 -8.39
N PHE A 100 -1.98 19.60 -8.29
CA PHE A 100 -2.04 20.52 -7.15
C PHE A 100 -2.46 19.80 -5.87
N ARG A 101 -3.44 18.88 -5.94
CA ARG A 101 -3.87 18.06 -4.80
C ARG A 101 -2.71 17.23 -4.27
N LYS A 102 -1.98 16.53 -5.12
CA LYS A 102 -0.81 15.73 -4.71
C LYS A 102 0.29 16.59 -4.07
N ALA A 103 0.55 17.75 -4.63
CA ALA A 103 1.53 18.68 -4.07
C ALA A 103 1.12 19.19 -2.68
N ASN A 104 -0.16 19.55 -2.51
CA ASN A 104 -0.71 20.00 -1.23
C ASN A 104 -0.72 18.87 -0.20
N ASP A 105 -1.09 17.64 -0.59
CA ASP A 105 -1.08 16.45 0.28
C ASP A 105 0.35 16.14 0.74
N LEU A 106 1.32 16.22 -0.16
CA LEU A 106 2.73 16.06 0.20
C LEU A 106 3.20 17.17 1.13
N GLN A 107 2.86 18.44 0.85
CA GLN A 107 3.24 19.55 1.73
C GLN A 107 2.64 19.40 3.12
N ALA A 108 1.35 19.08 3.23
CA ALA A 108 0.69 18.84 4.52
C ALA A 108 1.34 17.68 5.30
N LYS A 109 1.75 16.64 4.60
CA LYS A 109 2.50 15.53 5.18
C LYS A 109 3.89 15.97 5.66
N LEU A 110 4.62 16.74 4.87
CA LEU A 110 5.93 17.27 5.27
C LEU A 110 5.80 18.16 6.51
N ASP A 111 4.82 19.06 6.54
CA ASP A 111 4.55 19.93 7.69
C ASP A 111 4.22 19.13 8.96
N ALA A 112 3.53 18.00 8.82
CA ALA A 112 3.21 17.13 9.93
C ALA A 112 4.43 16.37 10.51
N TYR A 113 5.44 16.07 9.69
CA TYR A 113 6.58 15.22 10.09
C TYR A 113 7.90 15.95 10.23
N ILE A 114 8.13 17.05 9.51
CA ILE A 114 9.44 17.65 9.28
C ILE A 114 9.53 19.04 9.94
N VAL A 115 10.73 19.41 10.40
CA VAL A 115 11.07 20.78 10.82
C VAL A 115 11.95 21.44 9.76
N GLU A 116 11.89 22.76 9.64
CA GLU A 116 12.79 23.54 8.76
C GLU A 116 14.27 23.40 9.15
N GLY A 117 14.55 23.35 10.45
CA GLY A 117 15.89 23.21 10.99
C GLY A 117 16.34 21.75 11.21
N TYR A 118 17.15 21.57 12.22
CA TYR A 118 17.61 20.26 12.71
C TYR A 118 17.44 20.22 14.24
N ARG A 119 16.87 19.13 14.73
CA ARG A 119 16.83 18.84 16.17
C ARG A 119 18.23 18.58 16.70
N GLU A 120 18.38 18.64 18.01
CA GLU A 120 19.57 18.13 18.67
C GLU A 120 19.78 16.65 18.36
N TRP A 121 21.05 16.27 18.23
CA TRP A 121 21.35 14.87 17.93
C TRP A 121 21.03 13.97 19.12
N THR A 122 20.29 12.92 18.85
CA THR A 122 20.02 11.85 19.83
C THR A 122 20.31 10.49 19.18
N ARG A 123 20.64 9.50 20.02
CA ARG A 123 20.89 8.15 19.54
C ARG A 123 19.58 7.46 19.21
N THR A 124 19.08 7.64 17.97
CA THR A 124 17.80 7.12 17.52
C THR A 124 17.81 5.61 17.25
N PHE A 125 18.89 5.10 16.61
CA PHE A 125 19.00 3.70 16.25
C PHE A 125 19.72 2.91 17.32
N PRO A 126 19.06 1.95 18.01
CA PRO A 126 19.66 1.14 19.06
C PRO A 126 20.72 0.21 18.48
N ARG A 127 21.76 -0.11 19.26
CA ARG A 127 22.79 -1.07 18.88
C ARG A 127 22.20 -2.41 18.43
N GLU A 128 21.17 -2.86 19.11
CA GLU A 128 20.47 -4.12 18.84
C GLU A 128 19.99 -4.22 17.37
N PHE A 129 19.49 -3.12 16.80
CA PHE A 129 19.09 -3.09 15.40
C PHE A 129 20.24 -3.47 14.46
N PHE A 130 21.41 -2.90 14.67
CA PHE A 130 22.60 -3.21 13.87
C PHE A 130 23.13 -4.64 14.12
N MET A 131 23.02 -5.14 15.33
CA MET A 131 23.38 -6.53 15.64
C MET A 131 22.50 -7.51 14.86
N HIS A 132 21.21 -7.24 14.73
CA HIS A 132 20.32 -8.06 13.93
C HIS A 132 20.66 -7.96 12.42
N LEU A 133 21.08 -6.81 11.91
CA LEU A 133 21.54 -6.71 10.53
C LEU A 133 22.77 -7.59 10.26
N TYR A 134 23.74 -7.62 11.18
CA TYR A 134 24.87 -8.56 11.07
C TYR A 134 24.42 -10.02 11.07
N ARG A 135 23.55 -10.38 12.01
CA ARG A 135 23.00 -11.75 12.10
C ARG A 135 22.27 -12.15 10.81
N LEU A 136 21.45 -11.26 10.26
CA LEU A 136 20.71 -11.50 9.03
C LEU A 136 21.61 -11.66 7.80
N GLU A 137 22.80 -10.98 7.78
CA GLU A 137 23.84 -11.18 6.78
C GLU A 137 24.70 -12.44 7.02
N GLY A 138 24.50 -13.18 8.11
CA GLY A 138 25.37 -14.30 8.49
C GLY A 138 26.78 -13.86 8.91
N LYS A 139 26.94 -12.63 9.41
CA LYS A 139 28.23 -12.04 9.79
C LYS A 139 28.32 -11.82 11.29
N THR A 140 29.55 -11.92 11.79
CA THR A 140 29.85 -11.62 13.19
C THR A 140 29.86 -10.09 13.41
N PRO A 141 29.18 -9.59 14.45
CA PRO A 141 29.25 -8.17 14.81
C PRO A 141 30.68 -7.77 15.21
N PRO A 142 31.08 -6.51 14.95
CA PRO A 142 32.37 -6.02 15.40
C PRO A 142 32.39 -5.81 16.93
N GLN A 143 33.59 -5.68 17.47
CA GLN A 143 33.80 -5.26 18.85
C GLN A 143 33.17 -3.87 19.10
N ILE A 144 33.01 -3.49 20.39
CA ILE A 144 32.11 -2.42 20.83
C ILE A 144 32.33 -1.05 20.16
N ASP A 145 33.54 -0.70 19.78
CA ASP A 145 33.89 0.68 19.34
C ASP A 145 34.22 0.81 17.84
N GLN A 146 33.84 -0.18 17.04
CA GLN A 146 34.07 -0.08 15.59
C GLN A 146 32.91 0.55 14.86
N PRO A 147 33.14 1.42 13.87
CA PRO A 147 32.06 2.02 13.07
C PRO A 147 31.34 0.97 12.25
N TYR A 148 30.02 1.15 12.12
CA TYR A 148 29.22 0.27 11.29
C TYR A 148 29.56 0.42 9.78
N PRO A 149 29.45 -0.65 8.99
CA PRO A 149 29.70 -0.60 7.55
C PRO A 149 28.81 0.44 6.86
N LYS A 150 29.36 1.16 5.88
CA LYS A 150 28.62 2.18 5.10
C LYS A 150 27.29 1.66 4.51
N ARG A 151 27.23 0.35 4.15
CA ARG A 151 26.00 -0.27 3.64
C ARG A 151 24.84 -0.24 4.65
N PHE A 152 25.12 -0.20 5.96
CA PHE A 152 24.07 -0.13 6.97
C PHE A 152 23.32 1.20 6.94
N GLY A 153 23.96 2.29 6.51
CA GLY A 153 23.26 3.53 6.20
C GLY A 153 22.22 3.36 5.08
N LYS A 154 22.54 2.57 4.04
CA LYS A 154 21.58 2.22 2.98
C LYS A 154 20.44 1.35 3.53
N TYR A 155 20.73 0.40 4.42
CA TYR A 155 19.71 -0.44 5.06
C TYR A 155 18.78 0.37 5.96
N VAL A 156 19.31 1.34 6.70
CA VAL A 156 18.47 2.28 7.49
C VAL A 156 17.48 3.01 6.57
N MET A 157 17.96 3.55 5.44
CA MET A 157 17.08 4.19 4.47
C MET A 157 16.03 3.22 3.90
N GLN A 158 16.45 2.04 3.47
CA GLN A 158 15.58 1.06 2.81
C GLN A 158 14.59 0.39 3.76
N PHE A 159 15.05 0.01 4.96
CA PHE A 159 14.24 -0.83 5.85
C PHE A 159 13.47 -0.03 6.88
N VAL A 160 13.85 1.23 7.13
CA VAL A 160 13.16 2.08 8.11
C VAL A 160 12.49 3.27 7.46
N TYR A 161 13.22 4.13 6.73
CA TYR A 161 12.61 5.34 6.18
C TYR A 161 11.66 5.04 5.01
N ASP A 162 12.06 4.19 4.04
CA ASP A 162 11.20 3.81 2.90
C ASP A 162 9.95 3.04 3.32
N THR A 163 10.02 2.33 4.44
CA THR A 163 8.89 1.58 4.99
C THR A 163 8.03 2.40 5.94
N LEU A 164 8.55 3.46 6.54
CA LEU A 164 7.78 4.42 7.31
C LEU A 164 6.87 5.24 6.37
N ASP A 165 7.47 5.97 5.45
CA ASP A 165 6.77 6.72 4.42
C ASP A 165 7.71 7.00 3.23
N PRO A 166 7.38 6.51 2.02
CA PRO A 166 8.25 6.69 0.84
C PRO A 166 8.44 8.14 0.42
N GLU A 167 7.44 9.01 0.60
CA GLU A 167 7.50 10.41 0.21
C GLU A 167 8.39 11.21 1.17
N ILE A 168 8.28 10.92 2.47
CA ILE A 168 9.19 11.47 3.49
C ILE A 168 10.62 10.98 3.24
N ALA A 169 10.82 9.71 2.90
CA ALA A 169 12.14 9.17 2.59
C ALA A 169 12.76 9.83 1.36
N ASP A 170 11.97 10.11 0.32
CA ASP A 170 12.44 10.82 -0.88
C ASP A 170 12.81 12.29 -0.54
N TYR A 171 11.95 12.99 0.19
CA TYR A 171 12.26 14.33 0.68
C TYR A 171 13.59 14.39 1.45
N LEU A 172 13.81 13.42 2.35
CA LEU A 172 15.05 13.35 3.13
C LEU A 172 16.28 13.08 2.25
N ARG A 173 16.15 12.27 1.19
CA ARG A 173 17.25 12.05 0.22
C ARG A 173 17.61 13.31 -0.57
N GLU A 174 16.59 14.05 -0.99
CA GLU A 174 16.77 15.25 -1.80
C GLU A 174 17.32 16.42 -0.96
N ASN A 175 16.80 16.61 0.25
CA ASN A 175 17.13 17.74 1.10
C ASN A 175 18.24 17.47 2.11
N ASN A 176 18.69 16.21 2.24
CA ASN A 176 19.84 15.81 3.05
C ASN A 176 20.58 14.63 2.40
N PRO A 177 21.09 14.77 1.15
CA PRO A 177 21.59 13.65 0.33
C PRO A 177 22.84 12.98 0.91
N SER A 178 23.64 13.71 1.66
CA SER A 178 24.84 13.20 2.33
C SER A 178 24.86 13.73 3.74
N PRO A 179 24.30 13.01 4.72
CA PRO A 179 24.43 13.39 6.13
C PRO A 179 25.89 13.22 6.58
N GLY A 180 26.77 13.89 5.89
CA GLY A 180 28.20 13.92 6.16
C GLY A 180 28.49 14.76 7.41
N GLY A 181 29.19 14.18 8.35
CA GLY A 181 29.62 14.87 9.54
C GLY A 181 28.59 14.82 10.67
N LYS A 182 27.80 15.84 10.89
CA LYS A 182 27.03 16.01 12.13
C LYS A 182 25.49 16.01 11.98
N LYS A 183 24.97 15.90 10.75
CA LYS A 183 23.51 16.06 10.48
C LYS A 183 22.93 14.75 9.94
N HIS A 184 22.05 14.11 10.70
CA HIS A 184 21.40 12.86 10.32
C HIS A 184 19.94 13.08 9.92
N HIS A 185 19.35 12.19 9.11
CA HIS A 185 17.96 12.30 8.64
C HIS A 185 16.96 12.42 9.79
N HIS A 186 17.12 11.67 10.88
CA HIS A 186 16.21 11.74 12.04
C HIS A 186 16.16 13.12 12.72
N GLN A 187 17.17 13.98 12.53
CA GLN A 187 17.18 15.34 13.07
C GLN A 187 16.24 16.30 12.30
N LYS A 188 15.77 15.90 11.12
CA LYS A 188 14.78 16.63 10.33
C LYS A 188 13.34 16.42 10.81
N PHE A 189 13.06 15.42 11.64
CA PHE A 189 11.72 15.15 12.15
C PHE A 189 11.35 16.08 13.29
N ASN A 190 10.09 16.56 13.31
CA ASN A 190 9.49 17.17 14.48
C ASN A 190 9.15 16.10 15.54
N ASP A 191 8.52 16.47 16.67
CA ASP A 191 8.22 15.53 17.73
C ASP A 191 7.29 14.40 17.30
N PHE A 192 6.28 14.71 16.51
CA PHE A 192 5.35 13.73 15.96
C PHE A 192 6.08 12.77 15.00
N GLY A 193 6.83 13.31 14.03
CA GLY A 193 7.58 12.51 13.08
C GLY A 193 8.66 11.66 13.74
N TYR A 194 9.33 12.19 14.76
CA TYR A 194 10.33 11.44 15.53
C TYR A 194 9.71 10.29 16.33
N LYS A 195 8.54 10.52 16.94
CA LYS A 195 7.78 9.45 17.61
C LYS A 195 7.36 8.38 16.60
N ALA A 196 6.79 8.76 15.47
CA ALA A 196 6.41 7.83 14.40
C ALA A 196 7.61 7.01 13.90
N LEU A 197 8.78 7.65 13.71
CA LEU A 197 10.01 6.97 13.32
C LEU A 197 10.45 5.93 14.35
N THR A 198 10.41 6.27 15.64
CA THR A 198 10.83 5.36 16.71
C THR A 198 9.87 4.19 16.87
N ASP A 199 8.59 4.42 16.84
CA ASP A 199 7.56 3.36 16.91
C ASP A 199 7.69 2.40 15.70
N HIS A 200 7.90 2.96 14.51
CA HIS A 200 8.12 2.18 13.30
C HIS A 200 9.44 1.37 13.36
N LEU A 201 10.52 1.98 13.85
CA LEU A 201 11.81 1.30 14.02
C LEU A 201 11.68 0.07 14.93
N PHE A 202 10.91 0.15 16.02
CA PHE A 202 10.64 -1.01 16.87
C PHE A 202 9.85 -2.10 16.16
N SER A 203 8.93 -1.74 15.26
CA SER A 203 8.22 -2.70 14.42
C SER A 203 9.17 -3.42 13.45
N VAL A 204 10.04 -2.66 12.78
CA VAL A 204 11.08 -3.21 11.89
C VAL A 204 12.06 -4.11 12.67
N LEU A 205 12.44 -3.72 13.87
CA LEU A 205 13.30 -4.51 14.76
C LEU A 205 12.63 -5.83 15.15
N GLY A 206 11.34 -5.81 15.45
CA GLY A 206 10.53 -7.02 15.73
C GLY A 206 10.57 -8.01 14.56
N ILE A 207 10.37 -7.51 13.33
CA ILE A 207 10.46 -8.33 12.11
C ILE A 207 11.88 -8.87 11.92
N ALA A 208 12.91 -8.03 12.15
CA ALA A 208 14.30 -8.46 12.07
C ALA A 208 14.62 -9.59 13.07
N LYS A 209 14.12 -9.51 14.30
CA LYS A 209 14.26 -10.57 15.32
C LYS A 209 13.63 -11.89 14.89
N ALA A 210 12.43 -11.83 14.32
CA ALA A 210 11.66 -13.00 13.89
C ALA A 210 12.20 -13.65 12.60
N SER A 211 13.03 -12.94 11.82
CA SER A 211 13.52 -13.43 10.54
C SER A 211 14.83 -14.21 10.69
N ILE A 212 14.96 -15.32 9.96
CA ILE A 212 16.13 -16.22 10.06
C ILE A 212 17.33 -15.71 9.26
N ASN A 213 17.12 -15.02 8.14
CA ASN A 213 18.14 -14.45 7.27
C ASN A 213 17.64 -13.18 6.58
N MET A 214 18.49 -12.53 5.79
CA MET A 214 18.19 -11.26 5.12
C MET A 214 17.04 -11.39 4.11
N ASP A 215 16.92 -12.50 3.39
CA ASP A 215 15.89 -12.68 2.38
C ASP A 215 14.51 -12.84 3.03
N LYS A 216 14.42 -13.64 4.09
CA LYS A 216 13.19 -13.76 4.88
C LYS A 216 12.83 -12.45 5.60
N PHE A 217 13.81 -11.69 6.05
CA PHE A 217 13.57 -10.36 6.60
C PHE A 217 12.94 -9.42 5.58
N LYS A 218 13.49 -9.35 4.37
CA LYS A 218 12.94 -8.53 3.28
C LYS A 218 11.52 -8.97 2.90
N GLU A 219 11.28 -10.27 2.78
CA GLU A 219 9.96 -10.84 2.48
C GLU A 219 8.93 -10.45 3.55
N ASN A 220 9.25 -10.64 4.83
CA ASN A 220 8.40 -10.30 5.95
C ASN A 220 8.15 -8.79 6.05
N LEU A 221 9.17 -7.99 5.75
CA LEU A 221 9.05 -6.53 5.72
C LEU A 221 8.11 -6.06 4.61
N LEU A 222 8.20 -6.68 3.41
CA LEU A 222 7.28 -6.46 2.29
C LEU A 222 5.83 -6.78 2.64
N PHE A 223 5.65 -7.87 3.34
CA PHE A 223 4.32 -8.30 3.79
C PHE A 223 3.74 -7.33 4.83
N ALA A 224 4.57 -6.89 5.78
CA ALA A 224 4.12 -6.00 6.85
C ALA A 224 3.86 -4.55 6.36
N PHE A 225 4.60 -4.07 5.35
CA PHE A 225 4.53 -2.69 4.85
C PHE A 225 4.35 -2.64 3.32
N PRO A 226 3.18 -3.05 2.80
CA PRO A 226 2.94 -3.21 1.36
C PRO A 226 2.97 -1.89 0.57
N ASN A 227 2.72 -0.76 1.21
CA ASN A 227 2.72 0.57 0.58
C ASN A 227 4.13 1.18 0.45
N ALA A 228 5.12 0.62 1.11
CA ALA A 228 6.48 1.08 0.99
C ALA A 228 7.01 0.83 -0.43
N LYS A 229 7.98 1.63 -0.90
CA LYS A 229 8.74 1.40 -2.15
C LYS A 229 9.54 0.08 -2.14
N VAL A 230 9.10 -0.87 -1.38
CA VAL A 230 9.67 -2.19 -1.15
C VAL A 230 9.70 -3.00 -2.45
N ARG A 231 8.85 -2.65 -3.46
CA ARG A 231 8.96 -3.19 -4.83
C ARG A 231 10.35 -2.97 -5.46
N LYS A 232 11.07 -1.94 -5.05
CA LYS A 232 12.47 -1.71 -5.45
C LYS A 232 13.43 -2.67 -4.75
N MET A 233 13.12 -3.08 -3.53
CA MET A 233 13.96 -4.02 -2.76
C MET A 233 13.89 -5.45 -3.30
N ALA A 234 12.73 -5.91 -3.76
CA ALA A 234 12.57 -7.22 -4.38
C ALA A 234 13.38 -7.35 -5.69
N ARG A 235 13.49 -6.26 -6.48
CA ARG A 235 14.32 -6.24 -7.69
C ARG A 235 15.83 -6.25 -7.42
N LEU A 236 16.29 -5.77 -6.26
CA LEU A 236 17.70 -5.82 -5.85
C LEU A 236 18.11 -7.15 -5.23
N ALA A 237 17.16 -8.02 -4.94
CA ALA A 237 17.42 -9.36 -4.39
C ALA A 237 17.49 -10.46 -5.47
N ILE A 238 17.22 -10.11 -6.75
CA ILE A 238 17.18 -11.06 -7.87
C ILE A 238 18.41 -10.90 -8.81
N ASN A 239 19.31 -9.93 -8.54
CA ASN A 239 20.58 -9.74 -9.28
C ASN A 239 21.79 -9.95 -8.39
#